data_6426ee950c39c140bfdc80be10720da9
#
_entry.id   6426ee950c39c140bfdc80be10720da9
#
_cell.length_a   1.000
_cell.length_b   1.000
_cell.length_c   1.000
_cell.angle_alpha   90.00
_cell.angle_beta   90.00
_cell.angle_gamma   90.00
#
_symmetry.space_group_name_H-M   'P 1'
#
loop_
_entity.id
_entity.type
_entity.pdbx_description
1 polymer ?
#
loop_
_entity_poly.entity_id
_entity_poly.type
_entity_poly.pdbx_seq_one_letter_code
_entity_poly.pdbx_strand_id
1 'polypeptide(L)'
;KKYLDEKGIAYEEKTASTNDEVITAASALVADGVDAVFTPTDNVIMAAELAIYETFADAGIPHYTGADSFVRNGAFATCGVNYTDLGHKTADLAYEAATAGMADMDDYYLMDGGIITVNTETAATLGIDYSAFNDMGEVVEVTTTEE
;
A
#
# COMPACT_ATOMS: atom_id res chain seq x y z
N LYS A 1 8.48 -8.23 8.88
CA LYS A 1 8.80 -9.52 9.54
C LYS A 1 8.87 -9.36 11.06
N LYS A 2 9.82 -8.59 11.62
CA LYS A 2 9.99 -8.43 13.08
C LYS A 2 8.67 -8.14 13.82
N TYR A 3 7.84 -7.24 13.29
CA TYR A 3 6.53 -6.92 13.87
C TYR A 3 5.58 -8.14 13.86
N LEU A 4 5.54 -8.90 12.77
CA LEU A 4 4.72 -10.10 12.65
C LEU A 4 5.17 -11.18 13.64
N ASP A 5 6.50 -11.38 13.73
CA ASP A 5 7.10 -12.30 14.70
C ASP A 5 6.75 -11.93 16.14
N GLU A 6 6.86 -10.64 16.50
CA GLU A 6 6.49 -10.11 17.83
C GLU A 6 5.01 -10.29 18.16
N LYS A 7 4.15 -10.29 17.14
CA LYS A 7 2.70 -10.49 17.29
C LYS A 7 2.27 -11.97 17.17
N GLY A 8 3.20 -12.87 16.83
CA GLY A 8 2.89 -14.27 16.61
C GLY A 8 2.03 -14.52 15.36
N ILE A 9 2.10 -13.61 14.37
CA ILE A 9 1.38 -13.73 13.10
C ILE A 9 2.25 -14.53 12.14
N ALA A 10 1.74 -15.68 11.69
CA ALA A 10 2.40 -16.49 10.66
C ALA A 10 2.39 -15.74 9.33
N TYR A 11 3.47 -15.83 8.57
CA TYR A 11 3.55 -15.23 7.25
C TYR A 11 4.37 -16.08 6.30
N GLU A 12 4.05 -15.94 5.03
CA GLU A 12 4.83 -16.45 3.91
C GLU A 12 5.40 -15.28 3.12
N GLU A 13 6.52 -15.52 2.44
CA GLU A 13 7.18 -14.51 1.63
C GLU A 13 7.46 -15.08 0.24
N LYS A 14 7.04 -14.33 -0.77
CA LYS A 14 7.40 -14.57 -2.17
C LYS A 14 8.23 -13.37 -2.65
N THR A 15 9.22 -13.62 -3.47
CA THR A 15 10.05 -12.58 -4.11
C THR A 15 9.84 -12.62 -5.60
N ALA A 16 9.80 -11.42 -6.22
CA ALA A 16 9.62 -11.26 -7.66
C ALA A 16 10.49 -10.11 -8.15
N SER A 17 11.03 -10.23 -9.35
CA SER A 17 11.87 -9.22 -10.00
C SER A 17 11.32 -8.77 -11.37
N THR A 18 10.26 -9.42 -11.82
CA THR A 18 9.57 -9.13 -13.08
C THR A 18 8.06 -9.19 -12.89
N ASN A 19 7.30 -8.57 -13.78
CA ASN A 19 5.82 -8.61 -13.76
C ASN A 19 5.29 -10.05 -13.79
N ASP A 20 5.86 -10.91 -14.63
CA ASP A 20 5.44 -12.31 -14.75
C ASP A 20 5.69 -13.09 -13.46
N GLU A 21 6.80 -12.79 -12.77
CA GLU A 21 7.08 -13.36 -11.45
C GLU A 21 6.13 -12.86 -10.38
N VAL A 22 5.69 -11.58 -10.42
CA VAL A 22 4.66 -11.04 -9.51
C VAL A 22 3.34 -11.78 -9.71
N ILE A 23 2.88 -11.97 -10.95
CA ILE A 23 1.65 -12.71 -11.27
C ILE A 23 1.74 -14.17 -10.79
N THR A 24 2.90 -14.79 -10.99
CA THR A 24 3.16 -16.17 -10.53
C THR A 24 3.14 -16.23 -8.99
N ALA A 25 3.77 -15.26 -8.32
CA ALA A 25 3.81 -15.19 -6.86
C ALA A 25 2.41 -14.96 -6.27
N ALA A 26 1.59 -14.10 -6.89
CA ALA A 26 0.20 -13.87 -6.48
C ALA A 26 -0.62 -15.17 -6.55
N SER A 27 -0.53 -15.88 -7.68
CA SER A 27 -1.21 -17.17 -7.86
C SER A 27 -0.74 -18.22 -6.84
N ALA A 28 0.55 -18.22 -6.49
CA ALA A 28 1.09 -19.12 -5.48
C ALA A 28 0.55 -18.81 -4.08
N LEU A 29 0.47 -17.51 -3.69
CA LEU A 29 -0.10 -17.11 -2.40
C LEU A 29 -1.58 -17.50 -2.28
N VAL A 30 -2.35 -17.37 -3.37
CA VAL A 30 -3.74 -17.86 -3.41
C VAL A 30 -3.79 -19.38 -3.20
N ALA A 31 -2.92 -20.15 -3.87
CA ALA A 31 -2.86 -21.60 -3.72
C ALA A 31 -2.41 -22.04 -2.30
N ASP A 32 -1.55 -21.26 -1.66
CA ASP A 32 -1.09 -21.48 -0.28
C ASP A 32 -2.20 -21.17 0.74
N GLY A 33 -3.28 -20.47 0.35
CA GLY A 33 -4.45 -20.19 1.18
C GLY A 33 -4.20 -19.17 2.28
N VAL A 34 -3.47 -18.11 1.96
CA VAL A 34 -3.21 -17.01 2.91
C VAL A 34 -4.48 -16.21 3.20
N ASP A 35 -4.60 -15.67 4.42
CA ASP A 35 -5.76 -14.89 4.85
C ASP A 35 -5.74 -13.44 4.33
N ALA A 36 -4.56 -12.91 4.02
CA ALA A 36 -4.35 -11.56 3.49
C ALA A 36 -3.00 -11.48 2.77
N VAL A 37 -2.88 -10.52 1.85
CA VAL A 37 -1.62 -10.21 1.16
C VAL A 37 -1.21 -8.79 1.48
N PHE A 38 0.09 -8.57 1.67
CA PHE A 38 0.69 -7.24 1.75
C PHE A 38 1.80 -7.11 0.71
N THR A 39 1.75 -6.04 -0.08
CA THR A 39 2.82 -5.66 -0.99
C THR A 39 3.43 -4.31 -0.60
N PRO A 40 4.77 -4.18 -0.57
CA PRO A 40 5.41 -2.89 -0.38
C PRO A 40 5.24 -2.00 -1.62
N THR A 41 5.54 -0.71 -1.46
CA THR A 41 5.61 0.23 -2.58
C THR A 41 6.81 -0.13 -3.47
N ASP A 42 6.54 -0.74 -4.63
CA ASP A 42 7.53 -1.21 -5.59
C ASP A 42 7.01 -1.04 -7.03
N ASN A 43 7.87 -0.57 -7.93
CA ASN A 43 7.47 -0.26 -9.31
C ASN A 43 7.14 -1.51 -10.15
N VAL A 44 7.78 -2.65 -9.86
CA VAL A 44 7.52 -3.92 -10.58
C VAL A 44 6.15 -4.46 -10.16
N ILE A 45 5.86 -4.44 -8.85
CA ILE A 45 4.56 -4.85 -8.32
C ILE A 45 3.47 -3.91 -8.84
N MET A 46 3.70 -2.58 -8.82
CA MET A 46 2.75 -1.59 -9.32
C MET A 46 2.38 -1.84 -10.78
N ALA A 47 3.36 -2.14 -11.63
CA ALA A 47 3.11 -2.42 -13.04
C ALA A 47 2.31 -3.72 -13.27
N ALA A 48 2.27 -4.63 -12.30
CA ALA A 48 1.49 -5.85 -12.34
C ALA A 48 0.13 -5.75 -11.62
N GLU A 49 -0.14 -4.63 -10.92
CA GLU A 49 -1.29 -4.52 -9.99
C GLU A 49 -2.63 -4.84 -10.67
N LEU A 50 -2.89 -4.26 -11.86
CA LEU A 50 -4.12 -4.53 -12.63
C LEU A 50 -4.30 -6.01 -13.01
N ALA A 51 -3.21 -6.80 -13.02
CA ALA A 51 -3.27 -8.23 -13.33
C ALA A 51 -3.43 -9.10 -12.06
N ILE A 52 -3.08 -8.58 -10.88
CA ILE A 52 -3.07 -9.37 -9.64
C ILE A 52 -4.24 -9.05 -8.72
N TYR A 53 -4.81 -7.84 -8.76
CA TYR A 53 -5.89 -7.48 -7.83
C TYR A 53 -7.13 -8.37 -8.01
N GLU A 54 -7.51 -8.68 -9.26
CA GLU A 54 -8.63 -9.58 -9.54
C GLU A 54 -8.35 -11.00 -9.01
N THR A 55 -7.10 -11.47 -9.17
CA THR A 55 -6.69 -12.78 -8.66
C THR A 55 -6.91 -12.91 -7.16
N PHE A 56 -6.60 -11.86 -6.38
CA PHE A 56 -6.82 -11.85 -4.95
C PHE A 56 -8.30 -11.64 -4.59
N ALA A 57 -8.98 -10.70 -5.27
CA ALA A 57 -10.40 -10.42 -5.04
C ALA A 57 -11.29 -11.64 -5.32
N ASP A 58 -11.06 -12.36 -6.42
CA ASP A 58 -11.77 -13.58 -6.79
C ASP A 58 -11.53 -14.72 -5.79
N ALA A 59 -10.34 -14.75 -5.18
CA ALA A 59 -10.01 -15.70 -4.13
C ALA A 59 -10.56 -15.29 -2.74
N GLY A 60 -11.15 -14.10 -2.61
CA GLY A 60 -11.63 -13.57 -1.34
C GLY A 60 -10.51 -13.11 -0.39
N ILE A 61 -9.33 -12.81 -0.93
CA ILE A 61 -8.13 -12.44 -0.16
C ILE A 61 -7.93 -10.92 -0.23
N PRO A 62 -8.02 -10.18 0.90
CA PRO A 62 -7.76 -8.75 0.92
C PRO A 62 -6.29 -8.46 0.63
N HIS A 63 -6.05 -7.55 -0.33
CA HIS A 63 -4.73 -7.10 -0.72
C HIS A 63 -4.44 -5.72 -0.13
N TYR A 64 -3.57 -5.66 0.86
CA TYR A 64 -3.08 -4.43 1.47
C TYR A 64 -1.77 -3.99 0.81
N THR A 65 -1.57 -2.69 0.70
CA THR A 65 -0.43 -2.14 -0.05
C THR A 65 0.27 -0.99 0.68
N GLY A 66 1.43 -0.59 0.16
CA GLY A 66 2.22 0.50 0.73
C GLY A 66 1.85 1.90 0.21
N ALA A 67 0.99 2.03 -0.83
CA ALA A 67 0.62 3.32 -1.42
C ALA A 67 -0.80 3.33 -2.02
N ASP A 68 -1.42 4.51 -2.07
CA ASP A 68 -2.78 4.72 -2.58
C ASP A 68 -2.94 4.43 -4.08
N SER A 69 -1.88 4.58 -4.86
CA SER A 69 -1.87 4.25 -6.28
C SER A 69 -2.21 2.79 -6.56
N PHE A 70 -1.79 1.86 -5.71
CA PHE A 70 -2.18 0.44 -5.82
C PHE A 70 -3.67 0.26 -5.53
N VAL A 71 -4.21 0.98 -4.53
CA VAL A 71 -5.62 0.91 -4.18
C VAL A 71 -6.50 1.45 -5.31
N ARG A 72 -6.05 2.50 -6.01
CA ARG A 72 -6.71 3.02 -7.21
C ARG A 72 -6.65 2.06 -8.39
N ASN A 73 -5.70 1.13 -8.40
CA ASN A 73 -5.58 0.06 -9.39
C ASN A 73 -6.20 -1.28 -8.93
N GLY A 74 -7.03 -1.26 -7.88
CA GLY A 74 -7.84 -2.40 -7.48
C GLY A 74 -7.46 -3.08 -6.17
N ALA A 75 -6.30 -2.77 -5.56
CA ALA A 75 -5.98 -3.30 -4.23
C ALA A 75 -7.03 -2.84 -3.19
N PHE A 76 -7.19 -3.59 -2.10
CA PHE A 76 -8.23 -3.32 -1.11
C PHE A 76 -7.98 -2.04 -0.32
N ALA A 77 -6.84 -1.93 0.34
CA ALA A 77 -6.58 -0.79 1.22
C ALA A 77 -5.09 -0.54 1.45
N THR A 78 -4.78 0.70 1.83
CA THR A 78 -3.47 1.11 2.34
C THR A 78 -3.61 2.04 3.54
N CYS A 79 -2.58 2.10 4.39
CA CYS A 79 -2.37 3.18 5.34
C CYS A 79 -1.05 3.85 4.98
N GLY A 80 -1.13 5.04 4.41
CA GLY A 80 0.01 5.69 3.80
C GLY A 80 0.11 7.18 4.11
N VAL A 81 0.92 7.88 3.33
CA VAL A 81 1.16 9.33 3.40
C VAL A 81 0.44 10.04 2.26
N ASN A 82 0.10 11.31 2.48
CA ASN A 82 -0.31 12.19 1.39
C ASN A 82 0.92 12.63 0.60
N TYR A 83 1.05 12.16 -0.63
CA TYR A 83 2.20 12.50 -1.48
C TYR A 83 2.22 13.97 -1.92
N THR A 84 1.06 14.66 -1.97
CA THR A 84 1.02 16.10 -2.23
C THR A 84 1.63 16.88 -1.07
N ASP A 85 1.26 16.54 0.17
CA ASP A 85 1.83 17.16 1.37
C ASP A 85 3.31 16.83 1.54
N LEU A 86 3.73 15.61 1.20
CA LEU A 86 5.14 15.23 1.16
C LEU A 86 5.91 16.08 0.14
N GLY A 87 5.31 16.33 -1.04
CA GLY A 87 5.88 17.23 -2.06
C GLY A 87 6.03 18.66 -1.57
N HIS A 88 5.02 19.23 -0.91
CA HIS A 88 5.08 20.56 -0.29
C HIS A 88 6.19 20.61 0.77
N LYS A 89 6.23 19.65 1.69
CA LYS A 89 7.29 19.60 2.71
C LYS A 89 8.68 19.47 2.10
N THR A 90 8.84 18.69 1.04
CA THR A 90 10.11 18.56 0.31
C THR A 90 10.56 19.91 -0.28
N ALA A 91 9.62 20.69 -0.85
CA ALA A 91 9.89 22.02 -1.37
C ALA A 91 10.32 22.99 -0.26
N ASP A 92 9.64 22.97 0.89
CA ASP A 92 9.98 23.78 2.05
C ASP A 92 11.41 23.48 2.55
N LEU A 93 11.74 22.20 2.69
CA LEU A 93 13.08 21.77 3.09
C LEU A 93 14.15 22.18 2.08
N ALA A 94 13.87 22.08 0.78
CA ALA A 94 14.78 22.53 -0.27
C ALA A 94 15.00 24.06 -0.22
N TYR A 95 13.93 24.83 0.02
CA TYR A 95 14.03 26.29 0.18
C TYR A 95 14.84 26.66 1.43
N GLU A 96 14.60 26.01 2.56
CA GLU A 96 15.36 26.21 3.80
C GLU A 96 16.85 25.92 3.59
N ALA A 97 17.19 24.78 2.98
CA ALA A 97 18.56 24.42 2.65
C ALA A 97 19.25 25.46 1.76
N ALA A 98 18.53 26.02 0.79
CA ALA A 98 19.05 27.00 -0.15
C ALA A 98 19.25 28.40 0.48
N THR A 99 18.45 28.78 1.47
CA THR A 99 18.45 30.15 2.05
C THR A 99 19.15 30.25 3.40
N ALA A 100 19.00 29.25 4.27
CA ALA A 100 19.58 29.20 5.61
C ALA A 100 20.79 28.27 5.71
N GLY A 101 20.99 27.39 4.73
CA GLY A 101 22.01 26.35 4.74
C GLY A 101 21.52 25.08 5.44
N MET A 102 22.36 24.05 5.43
CA MET A 102 21.99 22.71 5.93
C MET A 102 22.51 22.41 7.34
N ALA A 103 23.19 23.37 7.99
CA ALA A 103 23.93 23.11 9.24
C ALA A 103 23.01 22.73 10.43
N ASP A 104 21.82 23.28 10.46
CA ASP A 104 20.83 23.08 11.52
C ASP A 104 19.64 22.19 11.08
N MET A 105 19.72 21.59 9.90
CA MET A 105 18.69 20.68 9.40
C MET A 105 18.93 19.26 9.90
N ASP A 106 17.85 18.55 10.15
CA ASP A 106 17.91 17.10 10.41
C ASP A 106 18.36 16.34 9.15
N ASP A 107 19.05 15.22 9.33
CA ASP A 107 19.55 14.38 8.23
C ASP A 107 18.42 13.84 7.33
N TYR A 108 17.22 13.68 7.89
CA TYR A 108 16.03 13.23 7.18
C TYR A 108 14.75 13.71 7.88
N TYR A 109 13.66 13.76 7.12
CA TYR A 109 12.32 14.00 7.63
C TYR A 109 11.46 12.76 7.39
N LEU A 110 10.83 12.25 8.44
CA LEU A 110 9.82 11.21 8.34
C LEU A 110 8.44 11.86 8.43
N MET A 111 7.66 11.70 7.37
CA MET A 111 6.27 12.15 7.36
C MET A 111 5.41 11.11 8.09
N ASP A 112 4.57 11.58 8.99
CA ASP A 112 3.58 10.72 9.62
C ASP A 112 2.57 10.27 8.57
N GLY A 113 2.26 8.96 8.57
CA GLY A 113 1.17 8.38 7.79
C GLY A 113 -0.18 8.60 8.48
N GLY A 114 -1.15 7.74 8.17
CA GLY A 114 -2.44 7.74 8.86
C GLY A 114 -3.62 8.05 7.96
N ILE A 115 -3.36 8.30 6.66
CA ILE A 115 -4.42 8.31 5.66
C ILE A 115 -4.66 6.88 5.20
N ILE A 116 -5.89 6.42 5.40
CA ILE A 116 -6.31 5.08 4.99
C ILE A 116 -7.10 5.24 3.69
N THR A 117 -6.54 4.76 2.58
CA THR A 117 -7.26 4.72 1.31
C THR A 117 -7.89 3.34 1.15
N VAL A 118 -9.18 3.29 0.79
CA VAL A 118 -9.95 2.05 0.61
C VAL A 118 -10.59 2.05 -0.77
N ASN A 119 -10.44 0.95 -1.51
CA ASN A 119 -11.19 0.72 -2.73
C ASN A 119 -12.55 0.13 -2.37
N THR A 120 -13.62 0.90 -2.60
CA THR A 120 -14.98 0.51 -2.22
C THR A 120 -15.54 -0.62 -3.07
N GLU A 121 -15.12 -0.74 -4.34
CA GLU A 121 -15.51 -1.82 -5.24
C GLU A 121 -14.88 -3.14 -4.80
N THR A 122 -13.60 -3.12 -4.48
CA THR A 122 -12.89 -4.29 -3.97
C THR A 122 -13.40 -4.69 -2.59
N ALA A 123 -13.67 -3.73 -1.70
CA ALA A 123 -14.31 -3.99 -0.41
C ALA A 123 -15.65 -4.70 -0.57
N ALA A 124 -16.48 -4.23 -1.50
CA ALA A 124 -17.79 -4.85 -1.80
C ALA A 124 -17.65 -6.27 -2.36
N THR A 125 -16.69 -6.50 -3.27
CA THR A 125 -16.38 -7.81 -3.84
C THR A 125 -15.95 -8.80 -2.76
N LEU A 126 -15.08 -8.36 -1.84
CA LEU A 126 -14.61 -9.15 -0.70
C LEU A 126 -15.65 -9.31 0.41
N GLY A 127 -16.73 -8.50 0.40
CA GLY A 127 -17.72 -8.47 1.48
C GLY A 127 -17.17 -7.97 2.82
N ILE A 128 -16.15 -7.12 2.80
CA ILE A 128 -15.48 -6.61 3.99
C ILE A 128 -16.11 -5.30 4.44
N ASP A 129 -16.54 -5.24 5.71
CA ASP A 129 -16.88 -4.00 6.40
C ASP A 129 -15.59 -3.36 6.94
N TYR A 130 -15.23 -2.22 6.37
CA TYR A 130 -14.05 -1.44 6.77
C TYR A 130 -14.36 -0.26 7.69
N SER A 131 -15.58 -0.21 8.26
CA SER A 131 -16.01 0.89 9.14
C SER A 131 -15.07 1.12 10.34
N ALA A 132 -14.42 0.06 10.83
CA ALA A 132 -13.42 0.14 11.90
C ALA A 132 -12.18 1.00 11.53
N PHE A 133 -11.92 1.25 10.25
CA PHE A 133 -10.81 2.10 9.82
C PHE A 133 -11.02 3.57 10.21
N ASN A 134 -12.27 4.02 10.39
CA ASN A 134 -12.58 5.38 10.86
C ASN A 134 -12.06 5.67 12.29
N ASP A 135 -11.85 4.62 13.08
CA ASP A 135 -11.25 4.75 14.42
C ASP A 135 -9.71 4.78 14.37
N MET A 136 -9.11 4.47 13.21
CA MET A 136 -7.66 4.35 13.04
C MET A 136 -7.03 5.59 12.38
N GLY A 137 -7.79 6.35 11.59
CA GLY A 137 -7.29 7.52 10.88
C GLY A 137 -8.30 8.11 9.91
N GLU A 138 -7.85 9.07 9.08
CA GLU A 138 -8.65 9.62 7.99
C GLU A 138 -8.85 8.55 6.90
N VAL A 139 -10.11 8.29 6.55
CA VAL A 139 -10.46 7.33 5.49
C VAL A 139 -10.81 8.06 4.20
N VAL A 140 -10.10 7.72 3.13
CA VAL A 140 -10.36 8.20 1.76
C VAL A 140 -10.88 7.03 0.94
N GLU A 141 -12.11 7.14 0.45
CA GLU A 141 -12.74 6.15 -0.41
C GLU A 141 -12.42 6.42 -1.88
N VAL A 142 -12.06 5.37 -2.60
CA VAL A 142 -11.78 5.42 -4.04
C VAL A 142 -12.45 4.25 -4.75
N THR A 143 -12.54 4.35 -6.07
CA THR A 143 -12.92 3.25 -6.97
C THR A 143 -11.72 2.92 -7.86
N THR A 144 -11.76 1.76 -8.51
CA THR A 144 -10.74 1.36 -9.47
C THR A 144 -10.79 2.30 -10.67
N THR A 145 -9.66 2.94 -10.97
CA THR A 145 -9.48 3.76 -12.16
C THR A 145 -8.67 2.95 -13.16
N GLU A 146 -9.34 2.45 -14.20
CA GLU A 146 -8.65 1.86 -15.36
C GLU A 146 -7.93 3.00 -16.10
N GLU A 147 -6.59 3.04 -16.07
CA GLU A 147 -5.76 3.82 -16.96
C GLU A 147 -4.80 2.90 -17.73
#